data_ce50f62cb0e7ecf806c3dc29eef1fec5
#
_entry.id   ce50f62cb0e7ecf806c3dc29eef1fec5
#
_cell.length_a   1.000
_cell.length_b   1.000
_cell.length_c   1.000
_cell.angle_alpha   90.00
_cell.angle_beta   90.00
_cell.angle_gamma   90.00
#
_symmetry.space_group_name_H-M   'P 1'
#
loop_
_entity.id
_entity.type
_entity.pdbx_description
1 polymer ?
#
loop_
_entity_poly.entity_id
_entity_poly.type
_entity_poly.pdbx_seq_one_letter_code
_entity_poly.pdbx_strand_id
1 'polypeptide(L)'
;RRFPQFTVDSLASRGYYALDWCEGNLLAVERNNILEITTEGDILDTIPSLQRPTQSVVWAPERGSLFAKSITANDFLELDRDGHLVATYRSPEMMRTYGLAWHPADPDGYPLYIFRDNDQILQDFGTRMQICKMNPQTGDFRFVHNFVLANGDKVQDCAITKKWDPLKWIFIGLINRPDGDRLVGIELGPNLTWISYQPQRGSIPAGETQPIRLRFSPEGMPERNYFVILELYHNAVGDQHNIPIYFTVGWDDIDDAIKNNRLPTEFAIEAVYPNPFNPAATLIFNLPQTAAVEFSLWDAQGRMARWMDLGWLPAGRHVVNVDAGGVSELANGIYFARVAAGGRTAVRKVALIK
;
A
#
# COMPACT_ATOMS: atom_id res chain seq x y z
N ARG A 1 15.22 13.59 -2.48
CA ARG A 1 15.94 13.57 -3.77
C ARG A 1 15.20 14.49 -4.71
N ARG A 2 15.87 15.52 -5.28
CA ARG A 2 15.31 16.27 -6.41
C ARG A 2 15.46 15.38 -7.64
N PHE A 3 14.36 15.12 -8.32
CA PHE A 3 14.41 14.52 -9.65
C PHE A 3 15.00 15.55 -10.63
N PRO A 4 15.79 15.14 -11.62
CA PRO A 4 16.21 16.04 -12.66
C PRO A 4 14.97 16.67 -13.33
N GLN A 5 14.99 17.99 -13.45
CA GLN A 5 13.98 18.70 -14.25
C GLN A 5 14.44 18.63 -15.71
N PHE A 6 13.56 18.20 -16.58
CA PHE A 6 13.76 18.29 -18.02
C PHE A 6 12.65 19.10 -18.66
N THR A 7 12.95 19.71 -19.77
CA THR A 7 12.00 20.48 -20.56
C THR A 7 12.00 19.91 -21.97
N VAL A 8 10.83 19.57 -22.49
CA VAL A 8 10.66 19.15 -23.88
C VAL A 8 10.35 20.41 -24.68
N ASP A 9 11.37 20.99 -25.30
CA ASP A 9 11.32 22.35 -25.87
C ASP A 9 10.23 22.58 -26.93
N SER A 10 9.95 21.60 -27.76
CA SER A 10 8.95 21.73 -28.83
C SER A 10 7.49 21.58 -28.36
N LEU A 11 7.26 21.01 -27.18
CA LEU A 11 5.94 20.66 -26.68
C LEU A 11 5.57 21.38 -25.39
N ALA A 12 6.53 22.04 -24.75
CA ALA A 12 6.38 22.70 -23.45
C ALA A 12 5.33 23.84 -23.43
N SER A 13 4.94 24.35 -24.59
CA SER A 13 3.93 25.43 -24.66
C SER A 13 2.50 25.00 -24.36
N ARG A 14 2.22 23.69 -24.20
CA ARG A 14 0.84 23.17 -24.07
C ARG A 14 0.60 22.27 -22.87
N GLY A 15 1.66 21.84 -22.17
CA GLY A 15 1.61 20.94 -21.02
C GLY A 15 1.14 19.53 -21.35
N TYR A 16 1.53 18.58 -20.54
CA TYR A 16 1.01 17.21 -20.57
C TYR A 16 -0.19 17.07 -19.65
N TYR A 17 -1.17 16.26 -20.04
CA TYR A 17 -2.39 16.02 -19.26
C TYR A 17 -2.24 14.86 -18.30
N ALA A 18 -1.40 13.87 -18.62
CA ALA A 18 -1.11 12.72 -17.79
C ALA A 18 0.31 12.23 -18.03
N LEU A 19 0.88 11.56 -17.03
CA LEU A 19 2.19 10.90 -17.08
C LEU A 19 2.08 9.53 -16.43
N ASP A 20 2.61 8.51 -17.11
CA ASP A 20 2.76 7.17 -16.53
C ASP A 20 4.12 6.57 -16.86
N TRP A 21 4.52 5.54 -16.12
CA TRP A 21 5.79 4.85 -16.29
C TRP A 21 5.62 3.59 -17.14
N CYS A 22 6.39 3.50 -18.23
CA CYS A 22 6.36 2.37 -19.14
C CYS A 22 7.78 1.87 -19.44
N GLU A 23 8.16 0.72 -18.89
CA GLU A 23 9.37 -0.02 -19.25
C GLU A 23 10.69 0.79 -19.27
N GLY A 24 10.83 1.75 -18.38
CA GLY A 24 12.03 2.60 -18.28
C GLY A 24 11.83 4.01 -18.84
N ASN A 25 10.74 4.25 -19.57
CA ASN A 25 10.36 5.52 -20.17
C ASN A 25 9.11 6.11 -19.52
N LEU A 26 8.72 7.30 -19.92
CA LEU A 26 7.48 7.96 -19.54
C LEU A 26 6.50 7.93 -20.71
N LEU A 27 5.25 7.62 -20.41
CA LEU A 27 4.14 7.91 -21.30
C LEU A 27 3.56 9.26 -20.92
N ALA A 28 3.42 10.15 -21.88
CA ALA A 28 2.84 11.48 -21.68
C ALA A 28 1.69 11.70 -22.66
N VAL A 29 0.61 12.31 -22.19
CA VAL A 29 -0.52 12.66 -23.06
C VAL A 29 -0.39 14.09 -23.53
N GLU A 30 -0.33 14.27 -24.86
CA GLU A 30 -0.42 15.57 -25.52
C GLU A 30 -1.66 15.61 -26.42
N ARG A 31 -2.77 16.20 -25.95
CA ARG A 31 -4.05 16.37 -26.63
C ARG A 31 -4.62 15.09 -27.26
N ASN A 32 -4.05 14.68 -28.41
CA ASN A 32 -4.57 13.59 -29.24
C ASN A 32 -3.55 12.47 -29.44
N ASN A 33 -2.38 12.61 -28.83
CA ASN A 33 -1.28 11.66 -28.94
C ASN A 33 -0.81 11.23 -27.57
N ILE A 34 -0.32 10.02 -27.50
CA ILE A 34 0.43 9.50 -26.37
C ILE A 34 1.88 9.47 -26.82
N LEU A 35 2.74 10.15 -26.10
CA LEU A 35 4.17 10.23 -26.38
C LEU A 35 4.91 9.26 -25.47
N GLU A 36 5.83 8.48 -26.01
CA GLU A 36 6.84 7.81 -25.22
C GLU A 36 8.08 8.69 -25.14
N ILE A 37 8.53 9.00 -23.91
CA ILE A 37 9.56 9.99 -23.65
C ILE A 37 10.61 9.37 -22.72
N THR A 38 11.90 9.60 -23.01
CA THR A 38 12.97 9.20 -22.09
C THR A 38 12.92 9.98 -20.79
N THR A 39 13.65 9.53 -19.79
CA THR A 39 13.84 10.27 -18.53
C THR A 39 14.61 11.57 -18.71
N GLU A 40 15.32 11.74 -19.82
CA GLU A 40 16.04 12.96 -20.22
C GLU A 40 15.13 13.95 -20.97
N GLY A 41 13.96 13.50 -21.44
CA GLY A 41 12.96 14.33 -22.12
C GLY A 41 12.92 14.17 -23.64
N ASP A 42 13.67 13.22 -24.21
CA ASP A 42 13.64 12.93 -25.64
C ASP A 42 12.40 12.11 -26.01
N ILE A 43 11.71 12.51 -27.09
CA ILE A 43 10.57 11.77 -27.62
C ILE A 43 11.09 10.57 -28.41
N LEU A 44 10.73 9.37 -27.99
CA LEU A 44 11.08 8.12 -28.66
C LEU A 44 10.02 7.73 -29.68
N ASP A 45 8.74 7.90 -29.32
CA ASP A 45 7.63 7.48 -30.17
C ASP A 45 6.40 8.35 -29.95
N THR A 46 5.47 8.31 -30.92
CA THR A 46 4.19 8.99 -30.88
C THR A 46 3.07 8.02 -31.24
N ILE A 47 2.37 7.55 -30.22
CA ILE A 47 1.29 6.60 -30.33
C ILE A 47 -0.03 7.34 -30.59
N PRO A 48 -0.74 7.07 -31.67
CA PRO A 48 -2.02 7.72 -31.96
C PRO A 48 -3.06 7.38 -30.90
N SER A 49 -3.67 8.40 -30.29
CA SER A 49 -4.85 8.19 -29.45
C SER A 49 -6.11 8.25 -30.28
N LEU A 50 -6.98 7.26 -30.11
CA LEU A 50 -8.28 7.22 -30.79
C LEU A 50 -9.33 8.10 -30.11
N GLN A 51 -9.08 8.58 -28.90
CA GLN A 51 -9.94 9.51 -28.15
C GLN A 51 -9.42 10.93 -28.22
N ARG A 52 -10.33 11.87 -28.46
CA ARG A 52 -9.99 13.31 -28.61
C ARG A 52 -10.92 14.19 -27.78
N PRO A 53 -10.40 14.96 -26.84
CA PRO A 53 -9.03 14.96 -26.32
C PRO A 53 -8.79 13.78 -25.37
N THR A 54 -7.62 13.15 -25.47
CA THR A 54 -7.17 12.19 -24.45
C THR A 54 -6.79 12.94 -23.18
N GLN A 55 -7.21 12.44 -22.03
CA GLN A 55 -6.97 13.06 -20.74
C GLN A 55 -5.99 12.24 -19.89
N SER A 56 -6.06 10.93 -19.99
CA SER A 56 -5.26 10.04 -19.16
C SER A 56 -4.84 8.80 -19.94
N VAL A 57 -3.68 8.27 -19.60
CA VAL A 57 -3.13 7.02 -20.11
C VAL A 57 -2.48 6.26 -18.95
N VAL A 58 -2.49 4.93 -19.02
CA VAL A 58 -1.75 4.05 -18.12
C VAL A 58 -1.25 2.82 -18.86
N TRP A 59 -0.04 2.38 -18.54
CA TRP A 59 0.55 1.13 -19.04
C TRP A 59 0.11 -0.05 -18.18
N ALA A 60 -0.32 -1.14 -18.82
CA ALA A 60 -0.67 -2.41 -18.19
C ALA A 60 0.33 -3.50 -18.60
N PRO A 61 1.45 -3.68 -17.87
CA PRO A 61 2.57 -4.52 -18.29
C PRO A 61 2.18 -5.98 -18.49
N GLU A 62 1.31 -6.54 -17.67
CA GLU A 62 0.88 -7.95 -17.77
C GLU A 62 -0.02 -8.20 -18.99
N ARG A 63 -0.53 -7.14 -19.58
CA ARG A 63 -1.36 -7.19 -20.78
C ARG A 63 -0.62 -6.76 -22.04
N GLY A 64 0.53 -6.09 -21.88
CA GLY A 64 1.28 -5.50 -22.99
C GLY A 64 0.49 -4.41 -23.72
N SER A 65 -0.41 -3.70 -23.02
CA SER A 65 -1.34 -2.73 -23.59
C SER A 65 -1.46 -1.45 -22.78
N LEU A 66 -1.99 -0.41 -23.40
CA LEU A 66 -2.26 0.90 -22.83
C LEU A 66 -3.76 1.07 -22.61
N PHE A 67 -4.16 1.68 -21.49
CA PHE A 67 -5.52 2.18 -21.34
C PHE A 67 -5.52 3.69 -21.51
N ALA A 68 -6.40 4.18 -22.39
CA ALA A 68 -6.56 5.60 -22.67
C ALA A 68 -7.99 6.06 -22.39
N LYS A 69 -8.14 7.28 -21.89
CA LYS A 69 -9.44 7.86 -21.51
C LYS A 69 -9.53 9.33 -21.88
N SER A 70 -10.66 9.70 -22.48
CA SER A 70 -11.07 11.10 -22.66
C SER A 70 -11.98 11.54 -21.51
N ILE A 71 -11.86 12.79 -21.09
CA ILE A 71 -12.74 13.38 -20.07
C ILE A 71 -14.19 13.48 -20.55
N THR A 72 -14.39 13.62 -21.86
CA THR A 72 -15.71 13.82 -22.49
C THR A 72 -16.34 12.55 -23.03
N ALA A 73 -15.62 11.42 -23.05
CA ALA A 73 -16.14 10.15 -23.53
C ALA A 73 -16.50 9.22 -22.38
N ASN A 74 -17.43 8.31 -22.62
CA ASN A 74 -17.82 7.27 -21.66
C ASN A 74 -16.96 6.00 -21.80
N ASP A 75 -16.14 5.94 -22.84
CA ASP A 75 -15.36 4.76 -23.19
C ASP A 75 -13.95 4.83 -22.63
N PHE A 76 -13.44 3.69 -22.17
CA PHE A 76 -12.04 3.42 -21.96
C PHE A 76 -11.56 2.58 -23.13
N LEU A 77 -10.47 3.00 -23.76
CA LEU A 77 -9.86 2.26 -24.86
C LEU A 77 -8.65 1.50 -24.34
N GLU A 78 -8.57 0.23 -24.70
CA GLU A 78 -7.35 -0.56 -24.58
C GLU A 78 -6.67 -0.57 -25.94
N LEU A 79 -5.41 -0.12 -26.00
CA LEU A 79 -4.63 0.02 -27.21
C LEU A 79 -3.37 -0.84 -27.09
N ASP A 80 -2.89 -1.41 -28.19
CA ASP A 80 -1.53 -1.96 -28.25
C ASP A 80 -0.46 -0.83 -28.28
N ARG A 81 0.80 -1.22 -28.34
CA ARG A 81 1.94 -0.25 -28.39
C ARG A 81 1.95 0.60 -29.65
N ASP A 82 1.33 0.14 -30.73
CA ASP A 82 1.24 0.84 -32.01
C ASP A 82 -0.02 1.75 -32.09
N GLY A 83 -0.84 1.75 -31.04
CA GLY A 83 -2.08 2.53 -30.95
C GLY A 83 -3.29 1.87 -31.60
N HIS A 84 -3.21 0.61 -31.99
CA HIS A 84 -4.37 -0.12 -32.50
C HIS A 84 -5.32 -0.50 -31.37
N LEU A 85 -6.61 -0.42 -31.67
CA LEU A 85 -7.66 -0.75 -30.70
C LEU A 85 -7.71 -2.25 -30.42
N VAL A 86 -7.47 -2.62 -29.16
CA VAL A 86 -7.60 -3.99 -28.64
C VAL A 86 -9.01 -4.22 -28.11
N ALA A 87 -9.52 -3.31 -27.26
CA ALA A 87 -10.84 -3.40 -26.67
C ALA A 87 -11.43 -2.02 -26.31
N THR A 88 -12.75 -2.00 -26.13
CA THR A 88 -13.47 -0.82 -25.63
C THR A 88 -14.34 -1.21 -24.45
N TYR A 89 -14.20 -0.49 -23.36
CA TYR A 89 -14.97 -0.68 -22.13
C TYR A 89 -15.85 0.55 -21.91
N ARG A 90 -17.14 0.35 -21.71
CA ARG A 90 -18.09 1.45 -21.61
C ARG A 90 -18.81 1.47 -20.26
N SER A 91 -18.81 2.63 -19.64
CA SER A 91 -19.65 2.90 -18.48
C SER A 91 -20.17 4.34 -18.53
N PRO A 92 -21.49 4.53 -18.64
CA PRO A 92 -22.10 5.86 -18.68
C PRO A 92 -21.77 6.73 -17.46
N GLU A 93 -21.46 6.09 -16.33
CA GLU A 93 -21.15 6.77 -15.07
C GLU A 93 -19.68 7.26 -15.01
N MET A 94 -18.81 6.85 -15.94
CA MET A 94 -17.37 7.12 -15.91
C MET A 94 -16.94 8.32 -16.77
N MET A 95 -17.81 9.27 -16.98
CA MET A 95 -17.42 10.59 -17.48
C MET A 95 -16.54 11.33 -16.47
N ARG A 96 -15.80 12.34 -16.92
CA ARG A 96 -14.91 13.16 -16.09
C ARG A 96 -13.85 12.34 -15.31
N THR A 97 -13.31 11.35 -15.98
CA THR A 97 -12.10 10.67 -15.50
C THR A 97 -10.88 11.51 -15.86
N TYR A 98 -10.06 11.78 -14.90
CA TYR A 98 -8.86 12.60 -15.01
C TYR A 98 -7.57 11.80 -14.92
N GLY A 99 -7.55 10.75 -14.09
CA GLY A 99 -6.39 9.90 -13.89
C GLY A 99 -6.72 8.41 -14.03
N LEU A 100 -5.77 7.66 -14.56
CA LEU A 100 -5.76 6.21 -14.59
C LEU A 100 -4.50 5.71 -13.91
N ALA A 101 -4.62 4.60 -13.17
CA ALA A 101 -3.48 3.93 -12.58
C ALA A 101 -3.65 2.41 -12.64
N TRP A 102 -2.54 1.69 -12.81
CA TRP A 102 -2.55 0.24 -12.86
C TRP A 102 -2.04 -0.37 -11.57
N HIS A 103 -2.80 -1.30 -11.01
CA HIS A 103 -2.43 -2.08 -9.83
C HIS A 103 -2.19 -3.54 -10.21
N PRO A 104 -0.93 -3.95 -10.50
CA PRO A 104 -0.64 -5.28 -11.03
C PRO A 104 -1.00 -6.42 -10.08
N ALA A 105 -1.12 -6.14 -8.80
CA ALA A 105 -1.42 -7.11 -7.74
C ALA A 105 -2.77 -6.84 -7.05
N ASP A 106 -3.75 -6.27 -7.80
CA ASP A 106 -5.08 -6.03 -7.24
C ASP A 106 -5.72 -7.34 -6.77
N PRO A 107 -6.11 -7.46 -5.48
CA PRO A 107 -6.48 -8.75 -4.88
C PRO A 107 -7.81 -9.31 -5.38
N ASP A 108 -8.67 -8.49 -5.93
CA ASP A 108 -9.99 -8.90 -6.41
C ASP A 108 -10.14 -8.82 -7.94
N GLY A 109 -9.03 -8.63 -8.67
CA GLY A 109 -8.97 -8.72 -10.13
C GLY A 109 -9.52 -7.47 -10.86
N TYR A 110 -9.45 -6.30 -10.21
CA TYR A 110 -9.83 -5.01 -10.79
C TYR A 110 -8.61 -4.08 -10.88
N PRO A 111 -7.62 -4.38 -11.72
CA PRO A 111 -6.33 -3.70 -11.70
C PRO A 111 -6.35 -2.26 -12.23
N LEU A 112 -7.31 -1.87 -13.05
CA LEU A 112 -7.40 -0.51 -13.59
C LEU A 112 -8.14 0.39 -12.59
N TYR A 113 -7.42 1.27 -11.93
CA TYR A 113 -7.95 2.30 -11.04
C TYR A 113 -8.24 3.58 -11.80
N ILE A 114 -9.33 4.22 -11.42
CA ILE A 114 -9.94 5.35 -12.12
C ILE A 114 -10.14 6.48 -11.12
N PHE A 115 -9.52 7.61 -11.37
CA PHE A 115 -9.60 8.81 -10.56
C PHE A 115 -10.48 9.84 -11.27
N ARG A 116 -11.62 10.16 -10.68
CA ARG A 116 -12.65 10.96 -11.34
C ARG A 116 -13.30 11.96 -10.42
N ASP A 117 -13.91 12.97 -11.06
CA ASP A 117 -14.86 13.85 -10.44
C ASP A 117 -16.28 13.26 -10.59
N ASN A 118 -17.04 13.22 -9.52
CA ASN A 118 -18.44 12.86 -9.59
C ASN A 118 -19.28 14.15 -9.66
N ASP A 119 -20.04 14.32 -10.75
CA ASP A 119 -20.88 15.47 -11.05
C ASP A 119 -21.96 15.82 -10.03
N GLN A 120 -22.11 15.04 -8.97
CA GLN A 120 -23.00 15.40 -7.88
C GLN A 120 -22.41 16.55 -7.08
N ILE A 121 -22.65 17.78 -7.56
CA ILE A 121 -22.44 18.98 -6.79
C ILE A 121 -23.41 18.91 -5.60
N LEU A 122 -22.89 18.62 -4.44
CA LEU A 122 -23.62 18.90 -3.20
C LEU A 122 -23.61 20.41 -3.03
N GLN A 123 -24.76 21.04 -3.11
CA GLN A 123 -24.92 22.50 -3.10
C GLN A 123 -24.21 23.20 -1.93
N ASP A 124 -23.86 22.46 -0.87
CA ASP A 124 -23.22 23.00 0.33
C ASP A 124 -21.83 22.40 0.67
N PHE A 125 -21.30 21.39 -0.05
CA PHE A 125 -20.13 20.62 0.40
C PHE A 125 -19.02 20.41 -0.63
N GLY A 126 -19.04 21.08 -1.77
CA GLY A 126 -17.99 20.94 -2.79
C GLY A 126 -18.13 19.71 -3.72
N THR A 127 -17.15 19.51 -4.57
CA THR A 127 -17.09 18.42 -5.55
C THR A 127 -16.68 17.09 -4.89
N ARG A 128 -17.29 15.98 -5.29
CA ARG A 128 -16.87 14.66 -4.81
C ARG A 128 -15.83 14.05 -5.74
N MET A 129 -14.66 13.80 -5.20
CA MET A 129 -13.65 12.96 -5.81
C MET A 129 -14.00 11.50 -5.61
N GLN A 130 -13.91 10.71 -6.67
CA GLN A 130 -14.13 9.27 -6.62
C GLN A 130 -12.91 8.48 -7.08
N ILE A 131 -12.67 7.38 -6.39
CA ILE A 131 -11.84 6.29 -6.87
C ILE A 131 -12.77 5.13 -7.23
N CYS A 132 -12.68 4.68 -8.46
CA CYS A 132 -13.32 3.47 -8.97
C CYS A 132 -12.25 2.53 -9.49
N LYS A 133 -12.62 1.31 -9.82
CA LYS A 133 -11.73 0.37 -10.49
C LYS A 133 -12.48 -0.50 -11.50
N MET A 134 -11.76 -1.03 -12.48
CA MET A 134 -12.32 -1.84 -13.57
C MET A 134 -11.56 -3.16 -13.70
N ASN A 135 -12.31 -4.22 -13.97
CA ASN A 135 -11.77 -5.50 -14.41
C ASN A 135 -11.75 -5.54 -15.95
N PRO A 136 -10.58 -5.53 -16.60
CA PRO A 136 -10.52 -5.53 -18.07
C PRO A 136 -10.83 -6.89 -18.72
N GLN A 137 -11.05 -7.96 -17.95
CA GLN A 137 -11.49 -9.26 -18.49
C GLN A 137 -13.01 -9.33 -18.60
N THR A 138 -13.73 -8.73 -17.67
CA THR A 138 -15.20 -8.75 -17.64
C THR A 138 -15.82 -7.43 -18.08
N GLY A 139 -15.07 -6.33 -18.03
CA GLY A 139 -15.56 -4.98 -18.28
C GLY A 139 -16.35 -4.38 -17.10
N ASP A 140 -16.36 -5.07 -15.95
CA ASP A 140 -17.10 -4.62 -14.77
C ASP A 140 -16.37 -3.48 -14.06
N PHE A 141 -17.15 -2.54 -13.54
CA PHE A 141 -16.67 -1.42 -12.75
C PHE A 141 -17.12 -1.56 -11.31
N ARG A 142 -16.24 -1.15 -10.38
CA ARG A 142 -16.52 -1.09 -8.94
C ARG A 142 -16.15 0.25 -8.36
N PHE A 143 -16.98 0.70 -7.44
CA PHE A 143 -16.69 1.84 -6.58
C PHE A 143 -15.70 1.43 -5.47
N VAL A 144 -14.72 2.28 -5.18
CA VAL A 144 -13.74 2.10 -4.10
C VAL A 144 -14.00 3.08 -2.97
N HIS A 145 -13.92 4.39 -3.26
CA HIS A 145 -14.06 5.42 -2.23
C HIS A 145 -14.47 6.78 -2.79
N ASN A 146 -15.15 7.56 -1.92
CA ASN A 146 -15.48 8.97 -2.17
C ASN A 146 -14.73 9.88 -1.19
N PHE A 147 -14.29 11.03 -1.70
CA PHE A 147 -13.78 12.12 -0.89
C PHE A 147 -14.55 13.39 -1.20
N VAL A 148 -14.72 14.25 -0.21
CA VAL A 148 -15.24 15.59 -0.42
C VAL A 148 -14.06 16.54 -0.59
N LEU A 149 -14.00 17.22 -1.72
CA LEU A 149 -13.01 18.25 -2.01
C LEU A 149 -13.54 19.61 -1.56
N ALA A 150 -12.63 20.50 -1.19
CA ALA A 150 -12.97 21.89 -0.93
C ALA A 150 -13.42 22.59 -2.23
N ASN A 151 -14.15 23.68 -2.08
CA ASN A 151 -14.63 24.44 -3.23
C ASN A 151 -13.45 24.98 -4.07
N GLY A 152 -13.43 24.70 -5.35
CA GLY A 152 -12.37 25.09 -6.27
C GLY A 152 -11.26 24.04 -6.47
N ASP A 153 -11.23 22.97 -5.68
CA ASP A 153 -10.33 21.84 -5.87
C ASP A 153 -10.75 21.00 -7.09
N LYS A 154 -9.77 20.51 -7.84
CA LYS A 154 -10.01 19.70 -9.05
C LYS A 154 -9.14 18.45 -9.01
N VAL A 155 -9.75 17.32 -9.34
CA VAL A 155 -9.03 16.07 -9.60
C VAL A 155 -8.17 16.25 -10.85
N GLN A 156 -6.94 15.73 -10.80
CA GLN A 156 -6.04 15.71 -11.94
C GLN A 156 -5.65 14.26 -12.27
N ASP A 157 -4.41 13.88 -12.06
CA ASP A 157 -3.90 12.56 -12.39
C ASP A 157 -3.71 11.68 -11.15
N CYS A 158 -3.41 10.40 -11.36
CA CYS A 158 -3.12 9.47 -10.27
C CYS A 158 -2.08 8.43 -10.67
N ALA A 159 -1.48 7.82 -9.67
CA ALA A 159 -0.55 6.70 -9.83
C ALA A 159 -0.74 5.68 -8.70
N ILE A 160 -0.31 4.44 -8.94
CA ILE A 160 -0.21 3.43 -7.89
C ILE A 160 1.23 2.97 -7.79
N THR A 161 1.75 2.95 -6.57
CA THR A 161 3.16 2.61 -6.33
C THR A 161 3.38 1.92 -4.99
N LYS A 162 4.40 1.05 -4.94
CA LYS A 162 4.99 0.52 -3.71
C LYS A 162 6.31 1.21 -3.33
N LYS A 163 6.75 2.20 -4.13
CA LYS A 163 8.02 2.91 -3.88
C LYS A 163 7.93 3.91 -2.73
N TRP A 164 6.75 4.36 -2.40
CA TRP A 164 6.52 5.23 -1.23
C TRP A 164 6.63 4.45 0.08
N ASP A 165 5.93 3.32 0.15
CA ASP A 165 6.06 2.34 1.22
C ASP A 165 6.18 0.95 0.60
N PRO A 166 7.35 0.27 0.71
CA PRO A 166 7.55 -1.05 0.08
C PRO A 166 6.63 -2.15 0.62
N LEU A 167 6.01 -1.92 1.76
CA LEU A 167 5.08 -2.89 2.38
C LEU A 167 3.64 -2.72 1.91
N LYS A 168 3.35 -1.61 1.24
CA LYS A 168 1.98 -1.22 0.93
C LYS A 168 1.87 -0.76 -0.51
N TRP A 169 0.75 -1.06 -1.12
CA TRP A 169 0.35 -0.38 -2.33
C TRP A 169 -0.33 0.93 -1.95
N ILE A 170 0.16 2.01 -2.51
CA ILE A 170 -0.35 3.36 -2.26
C ILE A 170 -0.92 3.91 -3.57
N PHE A 171 -2.17 4.28 -3.56
CA PHE A 171 -2.76 5.15 -4.57
C PHE A 171 -2.35 6.59 -4.25
N ILE A 172 -1.80 7.28 -5.23
CA ILE A 172 -1.44 8.69 -5.14
C ILE A 172 -2.31 9.46 -6.11
N GLY A 173 -3.12 10.38 -5.60
CA GLY A 173 -3.94 11.27 -6.41
C GLY A 173 -3.41 12.70 -6.36
N LEU A 174 -3.35 13.37 -7.52
CA LEU A 174 -3.03 14.78 -7.64
C LEU A 174 -4.32 15.60 -7.63
N ILE A 175 -4.37 16.58 -6.74
CA ILE A 175 -5.47 17.54 -6.63
C ILE A 175 -4.93 18.94 -6.87
N ASN A 176 -5.42 19.58 -7.91
CA ASN A 176 -5.13 20.99 -8.20
C ASN A 176 -6.02 21.87 -7.31
N ARG A 177 -5.43 22.85 -6.66
CA ARG A 177 -6.08 23.77 -5.73
C ARG A 177 -5.68 25.21 -6.03
N PRO A 178 -6.52 26.18 -5.68
CA PRO A 178 -6.18 27.60 -5.84
C PRO A 178 -4.93 28.05 -5.06
N ASP A 179 -4.61 27.37 -3.96
CA ASP A 179 -3.49 27.66 -3.07
C ASP A 179 -2.24 26.78 -3.31
N GLY A 180 -2.27 25.94 -4.36
CA GLY A 180 -1.19 25.02 -4.73
C GLY A 180 -1.62 23.58 -4.75
N ASP A 181 -1.01 22.78 -5.63
CA ASP A 181 -1.35 21.38 -5.82
C ASP A 181 -1.06 20.52 -4.59
N ARG A 182 -1.87 19.49 -4.37
CA ARG A 182 -1.72 18.52 -3.29
C ARG A 182 -1.67 17.10 -3.82
N LEU A 183 -0.81 16.31 -3.20
CA LEU A 183 -0.82 14.86 -3.34
C LEU A 183 -1.59 14.25 -2.16
N VAL A 184 -2.53 13.37 -2.48
CA VAL A 184 -3.23 12.54 -1.49
C VAL A 184 -2.77 11.10 -1.66
N GLY A 185 -2.30 10.51 -0.57
CA GLY A 185 -1.89 9.10 -0.52
C GLY A 185 -2.97 8.27 0.17
N ILE A 186 -3.37 7.16 -0.43
CA ILE A 186 -4.36 6.24 0.11
C ILE A 186 -3.78 4.85 0.08
N GLU A 187 -3.75 4.20 1.22
CA GLU A 187 -3.34 2.82 1.32
C GLU A 187 -4.41 1.90 0.70
N LEU A 188 -4.01 1.14 -0.33
CA LEU A 188 -4.88 0.18 -1.00
C LEU A 188 -4.82 -1.22 -0.36
N GLY A 189 -3.77 -1.48 0.40
CA GLY A 189 -3.54 -2.75 1.06
C GLY A 189 -2.05 -3.10 1.15
N PRO A 190 -1.72 -4.18 1.85
CA PRO A 190 -0.35 -4.62 1.98
C PRO A 190 0.23 -5.08 0.65
N ASN A 191 1.49 -4.77 0.43
CA ASN A 191 2.24 -5.38 -0.66
C ASN A 191 2.70 -6.78 -0.25
N LEU A 192 1.94 -7.80 -0.60
CA LEU A 192 2.23 -9.20 -0.26
C LEU A 192 2.98 -9.95 -1.36
N THR A 193 3.59 -9.27 -2.32
CA THR A 193 4.35 -9.92 -3.42
C THR A 193 5.58 -10.67 -2.92
N TRP A 194 6.06 -10.37 -1.72
CA TRP A 194 7.19 -11.03 -1.06
C TRP A 194 6.82 -12.33 -0.33
N ILE A 195 5.52 -12.62 -0.16
CA ILE A 195 5.02 -13.86 0.45
C ILE A 195 3.95 -14.49 -0.44
N SER A 196 4.04 -15.80 -0.59
CA SER A 196 3.00 -16.60 -1.25
C SER A 196 2.75 -17.87 -0.46
N TYR A 197 1.55 -18.44 -0.61
CA TYR A 197 1.17 -19.65 0.08
C TYR A 197 0.36 -20.58 -0.80
N GLN A 198 0.50 -21.88 -0.55
CA GLN A 198 -0.23 -22.94 -1.24
C GLN A 198 -0.50 -24.12 -0.30
N PRO A 199 -1.70 -24.75 -0.39
CA PRO A 199 -2.85 -24.36 -1.21
C PRO A 199 -3.58 -23.13 -0.65
N GLN A 200 -4.27 -22.39 -1.51
CA GLN A 200 -5.10 -21.23 -1.10
C GLN A 200 -6.49 -21.65 -0.65
N ARG A 201 -6.95 -22.80 -1.09
CA ARG A 201 -8.24 -23.44 -0.74
C ARG A 201 -8.08 -24.94 -0.75
N GLY A 202 -8.86 -25.62 0.06
CA GLY A 202 -8.87 -27.08 0.10
C GLY A 202 -9.95 -27.65 1.01
N SER A 203 -10.06 -28.98 1.01
CA SER A 203 -10.88 -29.72 1.96
C SER A 203 -10.00 -30.75 2.64
N ILE A 204 -10.07 -30.84 3.96
CA ILE A 204 -9.29 -31.78 4.76
C ILE A 204 -10.24 -32.82 5.30
N PRO A 205 -10.11 -34.10 4.90
CA PRO A 205 -10.91 -35.18 5.47
C PRO A 205 -10.72 -35.31 6.98
N ALA A 206 -11.70 -35.85 7.65
CA ALA A 206 -11.64 -36.04 9.10
C ALA A 206 -10.46 -36.92 9.50
N GLY A 207 -9.62 -36.43 10.43
CA GLY A 207 -8.43 -37.11 10.92
C GLY A 207 -7.18 -36.91 10.05
N GLU A 208 -7.27 -36.18 8.94
CA GLU A 208 -6.13 -35.86 8.08
C GLU A 208 -5.58 -34.46 8.36
N THR A 209 -4.35 -34.22 7.85
CA THR A 209 -3.69 -32.91 7.91
C THR A 209 -3.24 -32.49 6.53
N GLN A 210 -3.34 -31.18 6.23
CA GLN A 210 -2.85 -30.61 4.99
C GLN A 210 -1.79 -29.56 5.29
N PRO A 211 -0.54 -29.71 4.80
CA PRO A 211 0.47 -28.68 4.97
C PRO A 211 0.17 -27.46 4.08
N ILE A 212 0.35 -26.28 4.63
CA ILE A 212 0.39 -25.02 3.89
C ILE A 212 1.86 -24.64 3.72
N ARG A 213 2.31 -24.51 2.48
CA ARG A 213 3.68 -24.08 2.17
C ARG A 213 3.70 -22.56 2.00
N LEU A 214 4.56 -21.91 2.75
CA LEU A 214 4.85 -20.49 2.59
C LEU A 214 6.16 -20.34 1.80
N ARG A 215 6.17 -19.39 0.88
CA ARG A 215 7.37 -19.00 0.12
C ARG A 215 7.60 -17.52 0.31
N PHE A 216 8.81 -17.15 0.69
CA PHE A 216 9.26 -15.78 0.87
C PHE A 216 10.20 -15.37 -0.26
N SER A 217 10.06 -14.15 -0.76
CA SER A 217 10.88 -13.56 -1.81
C SER A 217 11.35 -12.18 -1.34
N PRO A 218 12.55 -12.08 -0.76
CA PRO A 218 13.05 -10.83 -0.16
C PRO A 218 13.57 -9.82 -1.18
N GLU A 219 13.54 -10.15 -2.48
CA GLU A 219 14.11 -9.33 -3.54
C GLU A 219 13.51 -7.91 -3.55
N GLY A 220 14.39 -6.90 -3.46
CA GLY A 220 14.01 -5.50 -3.43
C GLY A 220 13.36 -5.01 -2.13
N MET A 221 13.32 -5.86 -1.09
CA MET A 221 12.81 -5.47 0.22
C MET A 221 13.90 -4.77 1.05
N PRO A 222 13.58 -3.67 1.75
CA PRO A 222 14.49 -3.06 2.72
C PRO A 222 14.85 -4.00 3.87
N GLU A 223 16.06 -3.82 4.41
CA GLU A 223 16.52 -4.56 5.59
C GLU A 223 15.74 -4.16 6.84
N ARG A 224 14.81 -5.01 7.25
CA ARG A 224 14.00 -4.84 8.46
C ARG A 224 13.17 -6.07 8.75
N ASN A 225 12.48 -6.04 9.90
CA ASN A 225 11.51 -7.06 10.25
C ASN A 225 10.14 -6.75 9.60
N TYR A 226 9.51 -7.79 9.10
CA TYR A 226 8.18 -7.78 8.50
C TYR A 226 7.26 -8.65 9.31
N PHE A 227 6.01 -8.22 9.43
CA PHE A 227 4.97 -8.95 10.14
C PHE A 227 3.71 -9.00 9.29
N VAL A 228 3.14 -10.19 9.14
CA VAL A 228 1.81 -10.40 8.53
C VAL A 228 1.08 -11.48 9.31
N ILE A 229 -0.24 -11.49 9.19
CA ILE A 229 -1.10 -12.53 9.75
C ILE A 229 -1.63 -13.35 8.58
N LEU A 230 -1.39 -14.66 8.61
CA LEU A 230 -2.09 -15.60 7.73
C LEU A 230 -3.41 -15.97 8.40
N GLU A 231 -4.50 -15.53 7.80
CA GLU A 231 -5.86 -15.82 8.26
C GLU A 231 -6.39 -17.06 7.55
N LEU A 232 -6.71 -18.08 8.34
CA LEU A 232 -7.32 -19.32 7.86
C LEU A 232 -8.81 -19.31 8.21
N TYR A 233 -9.65 -19.24 7.21
CA TYR A 233 -11.08 -19.38 7.34
C TYR A 233 -11.51 -20.83 7.13
N HIS A 234 -12.32 -21.39 8.01
CA HIS A 234 -12.77 -22.78 7.95
C HIS A 234 -14.20 -22.92 8.47
N ASN A 235 -14.82 -24.02 8.14
CA ASN A 235 -16.19 -24.34 8.54
C ASN A 235 -16.31 -25.15 9.87
N ALA A 236 -15.22 -25.25 10.62
CA ALA A 236 -15.22 -25.85 11.95
C ALA A 236 -15.61 -24.81 13.04
N VAL A 237 -15.76 -25.25 14.27
CA VAL A 237 -16.02 -24.36 15.41
C VAL A 237 -14.88 -23.35 15.54
N GLY A 238 -15.22 -22.05 15.55
CA GLY A 238 -14.27 -20.95 15.65
C GLY A 238 -14.05 -20.17 14.36
N ASP A 239 -14.54 -20.63 13.22
CA ASP A 239 -14.63 -19.99 11.89
C ASP A 239 -13.31 -19.43 11.32
N GLN A 240 -12.35 -19.06 12.15
CA GLN A 240 -11.09 -18.42 11.74
C GLN A 240 -9.94 -18.82 12.65
N HIS A 241 -8.77 -18.98 12.06
CA HIS A 241 -7.52 -19.16 12.81
C HIS A 241 -6.43 -18.19 12.27
N ASN A 242 -5.79 -17.44 13.15
CA ASN A 242 -4.78 -16.43 12.79
C ASN A 242 -3.39 -16.94 13.13
N ILE A 243 -2.52 -17.01 12.12
CA ILE A 243 -1.12 -17.43 12.28
C ILE A 243 -0.23 -16.23 12.03
N PRO A 244 0.45 -15.71 13.06
CA PRO A 244 1.40 -14.62 12.89
C PRO A 244 2.67 -15.12 12.19
N ILE A 245 3.11 -14.38 11.16
CA ILE A 245 4.31 -14.66 10.40
C ILE A 245 5.28 -13.49 10.55
N TYR A 246 6.48 -13.78 11.04
CA TYR A 246 7.58 -12.84 11.17
C TYR A 246 8.65 -13.17 10.14
N PHE A 247 9.11 -12.19 9.41
CA PHE A 247 10.12 -12.35 8.38
C PHE A 247 11.13 -11.21 8.45
N THR A 248 12.43 -11.54 8.52
CA THR A 248 13.52 -10.57 8.63
C THR A 248 14.33 -10.56 7.34
N VAL A 249 14.64 -9.39 6.82
CA VAL A 249 15.49 -9.18 5.64
C VAL A 249 16.74 -8.42 6.04
N GLY A 250 17.91 -8.92 5.62
CA GLY A 250 19.15 -8.15 5.57
C GLY A 250 19.97 -8.05 6.87
N TRP A 251 19.80 -8.95 7.82
CA TRP A 251 20.61 -8.94 9.03
C TRP A 251 21.57 -10.13 9.05
N ASP A 252 22.87 -9.86 8.93
CA ASP A 252 23.92 -10.87 9.04
C ASP A 252 24.00 -11.52 10.45
N ASP A 253 23.37 -10.92 11.46
CA ASP A 253 23.33 -11.43 12.84
C ASP A 253 22.55 -12.74 13.01
N ILE A 254 21.76 -13.17 12.00
CA ILE A 254 21.12 -14.50 12.04
C ILE A 254 22.17 -15.60 11.98
N ASP A 255 23.28 -15.38 11.29
CA ASP A 255 24.39 -16.34 11.22
C ASP A 255 25.02 -16.58 12.61
N ASP A 256 25.10 -15.57 13.46
CA ASP A 256 25.59 -15.71 14.84
C ASP A 256 24.55 -16.35 15.76
N ALA A 257 23.27 -16.07 15.63
CA ALA A 257 22.22 -16.70 16.43
C ALA A 257 22.00 -18.17 16.04
N ILE A 258 22.06 -18.50 14.74
CA ILE A 258 21.93 -19.86 14.22
C ILE A 258 23.21 -20.66 14.46
N LYS A 259 24.40 -20.08 14.24
CA LYS A 259 25.69 -20.72 14.47
C LYS A 259 25.95 -21.01 15.93
N ASN A 260 25.44 -20.18 16.84
CA ASN A 260 25.65 -20.35 18.28
C ASN A 260 24.52 -21.07 19.01
N ASN A 261 23.41 -21.41 18.32
CA ASN A 261 22.22 -22.10 18.88
C ASN A 261 21.77 -21.53 20.25
N ARG A 262 21.96 -20.22 20.47
CA ARG A 262 21.66 -19.54 21.71
C ARG A 262 20.28 -18.87 21.67
N LEU A 263 19.28 -19.65 22.04
CA LEU A 263 18.01 -19.04 22.45
C LEU A 263 18.26 -18.10 23.64
N PRO A 264 17.55 -16.96 23.72
CA PRO A 264 17.64 -16.13 24.91
C PRO A 264 17.37 -16.94 26.17
N THR A 265 18.21 -16.78 27.18
CA THR A 265 18.07 -17.49 28.47
C THR A 265 17.19 -16.72 29.44
N GLU A 266 16.98 -15.42 29.18
CA GLU A 266 16.21 -14.54 30.05
C GLU A 266 15.07 -13.86 29.32
N PHE A 267 13.93 -13.71 30.01
CA PHE A 267 12.82 -12.91 29.54
C PHE A 267 13.06 -11.45 29.92
N ALA A 268 13.29 -10.59 28.95
CA ALA A 268 13.57 -9.17 29.16
C ALA A 268 13.16 -8.30 27.99
N ILE A 269 12.79 -7.04 28.26
CA ILE A 269 12.72 -5.99 27.23
C ILE A 269 14.13 -5.46 26.98
N GLU A 270 14.67 -5.73 25.80
CA GLU A 270 16.01 -5.30 25.40
C GLU A 270 16.02 -3.79 25.08
N ALA A 271 15.09 -3.33 24.27
CA ALA A 271 15.00 -1.92 23.86
C ALA A 271 13.57 -1.49 23.58
N VAL A 272 13.34 -0.18 23.69
CA VAL A 272 12.21 0.54 23.08
C VAL A 272 12.78 1.79 22.44
N TYR A 273 12.63 1.95 21.10
CA TYR A 273 13.16 3.09 20.39
C TYR A 273 12.25 3.55 19.23
N PRO A 274 12.25 4.86 18.89
CA PRO A 274 12.92 5.91 19.62
C PRO A 274 12.39 6.02 21.06
N ASN A 275 13.20 6.54 21.97
CA ASN A 275 12.74 6.93 23.29
C ASN A 275 13.45 8.26 23.65
N PRO A 276 12.75 9.39 23.65
CA PRO A 276 11.29 9.56 23.51
C PRO A 276 10.72 9.13 22.15
N PHE A 277 9.46 8.67 22.14
CA PHE A 277 8.77 8.22 20.94
C PHE A 277 7.63 9.17 20.53
N ASN A 278 7.30 9.19 19.20
CA ASN A 278 6.22 9.99 18.62
C ASN A 278 5.82 9.43 17.23
N PRO A 279 4.64 8.95 17.02
CA PRO A 279 3.68 8.29 17.90
C PRO A 279 3.97 6.80 18.07
N ALA A 280 4.93 6.25 17.31
CA ALA A 280 5.26 4.84 17.28
C ALA A 280 6.65 4.56 17.88
N ALA A 281 6.81 3.40 18.47
CA ALA A 281 8.08 2.88 18.94
C ALA A 281 8.27 1.42 18.54
N THR A 282 9.52 1.02 18.34
CA THR A 282 9.90 -0.37 18.19
C THR A 282 10.23 -0.95 19.56
N LEU A 283 9.49 -1.97 19.96
CA LEU A 283 9.72 -2.75 21.17
C LEU A 283 10.53 -3.99 20.82
N ILE A 284 11.66 -4.18 21.50
CA ILE A 284 12.49 -5.38 21.36
C ILE A 284 12.51 -6.12 22.68
N PHE A 285 12.18 -7.42 22.66
CA PHE A 285 12.19 -8.26 23.83
C PHE A 285 12.61 -9.71 23.49
N ASN A 286 13.12 -10.40 24.51
CA ASN A 286 13.62 -11.76 24.43
C ASN A 286 12.68 -12.73 25.12
N LEU A 287 12.32 -13.85 24.46
CA LEU A 287 11.56 -14.97 25.03
C LEU A 287 12.43 -16.21 25.15
N PRO A 288 12.65 -16.74 26.37
CA PRO A 288 13.40 -17.99 26.55
C PRO A 288 12.64 -19.23 26.05
N GLN A 289 11.33 -19.18 26.00
CA GLN A 289 10.45 -20.27 25.58
C GLN A 289 9.20 -19.73 24.87
N THR A 290 8.59 -20.55 24.05
CA THR A 290 7.32 -20.22 23.39
C THR A 290 6.25 -19.90 24.44
N ALA A 291 5.58 -18.75 24.30
CA ALA A 291 4.56 -18.29 25.23
C ALA A 291 3.53 -17.38 24.56
N ALA A 292 2.33 -17.31 25.14
CA ALA A 292 1.40 -16.22 24.84
C ALA A 292 1.95 -14.92 25.41
N VAL A 293 1.94 -13.86 24.60
CA VAL A 293 2.57 -12.58 24.91
C VAL A 293 1.54 -11.45 24.82
N GLU A 294 1.52 -10.63 25.86
CA GLU A 294 0.73 -9.42 25.93
C GLU A 294 1.64 -8.21 26.10
N PHE A 295 1.33 -7.14 25.40
CA PHE A 295 1.93 -5.83 25.59
C PHE A 295 0.92 -4.88 26.25
N SER A 296 1.39 -4.06 27.17
CA SER A 296 0.60 -2.97 27.76
C SER A 296 1.44 -1.74 28.07
N LEU A 297 0.83 -0.58 27.91
CA LEU A 297 1.44 0.71 28.23
C LEU A 297 0.68 1.31 29.42
N TRP A 298 1.40 1.73 30.45
CA TRP A 298 0.85 2.23 31.71
C TRP A 298 1.35 3.66 31.95
N ASP A 299 0.50 4.55 32.42
CA ASP A 299 0.90 5.89 32.81
C ASP A 299 1.61 5.90 34.20
N ALA A 300 2.13 7.06 34.58
CA ALA A 300 2.81 7.25 35.86
C ALA A 300 1.89 7.07 37.09
N GLN A 301 0.57 7.06 36.91
CA GLN A 301 -0.43 6.81 37.95
C GLN A 301 -0.84 5.33 38.04
N GLY A 302 -0.25 4.47 37.21
CA GLY A 302 -0.56 3.05 37.18
C GLY A 302 -1.88 2.72 36.45
N ARG A 303 -2.39 3.61 35.63
CA ARG A 303 -3.55 3.36 34.78
C ARG A 303 -3.07 2.79 33.45
N MET A 304 -3.74 1.75 32.98
CA MET A 304 -3.46 1.16 31.68
C MET A 304 -3.95 2.09 30.55
N ALA A 305 -2.99 2.59 29.79
CA ALA A 305 -3.25 3.49 28.66
C ALA A 305 -3.44 2.74 27.33
N ARG A 306 -2.82 1.56 27.18
CA ARG A 306 -2.90 0.69 26.02
C ARG A 306 -2.72 -0.78 26.39
N TRP A 307 -3.33 -1.65 25.59
CA TRP A 307 -3.15 -3.10 25.66
C TRP A 307 -3.18 -3.69 24.23
N MET A 308 -2.34 -4.69 23.99
CA MET A 308 -2.26 -5.44 22.75
C MET A 308 -1.97 -6.90 23.06
N ASP A 309 -2.76 -7.80 22.51
CA ASP A 309 -2.45 -9.22 22.46
C ASP A 309 -1.49 -9.48 21.29
N LEU A 310 -0.29 -9.97 21.58
CA LEU A 310 0.71 -10.34 20.57
C LEU A 310 0.62 -11.82 20.18
N GLY A 311 -0.29 -12.56 20.82
CA GLY A 311 -0.51 -13.97 20.56
C GLY A 311 0.61 -14.87 21.07
N TRP A 312 0.67 -16.10 20.55
CA TRP A 312 1.71 -17.07 20.85
C TRP A 312 2.96 -16.79 20.03
N LEU A 313 4.07 -16.49 20.71
CA LEU A 313 5.36 -16.24 20.08
C LEU A 313 6.36 -17.36 20.43
N PRO A 314 7.20 -17.81 19.48
CA PRO A 314 8.24 -18.80 19.74
C PRO A 314 9.33 -18.26 20.65
N ALA A 315 10.17 -19.14 21.20
CA ALA A 315 11.41 -18.74 21.85
C ALA A 315 12.29 -17.96 20.86
N GLY A 316 12.87 -16.84 21.30
CA GLY A 316 13.70 -16.00 20.45
C GLY A 316 13.68 -14.52 20.83
N ARG A 317 14.35 -13.71 20.02
CA ARG A 317 14.33 -12.25 20.07
C ARG A 317 13.20 -11.73 19.19
N HIS A 318 12.34 -10.91 19.76
CA HIS A 318 11.16 -10.36 19.06
C HIS A 318 11.27 -8.85 18.91
N VAL A 319 10.85 -8.37 17.74
CA VAL A 319 10.80 -6.94 17.41
C VAL A 319 9.37 -6.61 16.99
N VAL A 320 8.70 -5.76 17.75
CA VAL A 320 7.30 -5.43 17.58
C VAL A 320 7.16 -3.91 17.48
N ASN A 321 6.48 -3.45 16.45
CA ASN A 321 6.10 -2.04 16.35
C ASN A 321 4.88 -1.78 17.25
N VAL A 322 5.09 -0.94 18.24
CA VAL A 322 4.04 -0.48 19.12
C VAL A 322 3.61 0.88 18.62
N ASP A 323 2.56 0.89 17.82
CA ASP A 323 1.87 2.11 17.48
C ASP A 323 0.93 2.44 18.65
N ALA A 324 1.14 3.61 19.24
CA ALA A 324 0.19 4.18 20.18
C ALA A 324 -1.11 4.62 19.44
N GLY A 325 -1.48 3.94 18.33
CA GLY A 325 -2.58 4.20 17.41
C GLY A 325 -3.79 4.85 18.05
N GLY A 326 -4.16 6.02 17.56
CA GLY A 326 -5.11 6.89 18.22
C GLY A 326 -4.44 7.84 19.26
N VAL A 327 -3.17 8.20 19.02
CA VAL A 327 -2.33 9.06 19.87
C VAL A 327 -2.92 10.45 20.17
N SER A 328 -4.00 10.82 19.53
CA SER A 328 -4.76 12.01 19.93
C SER A 328 -5.20 11.98 21.42
N GLU A 329 -5.26 10.80 22.04
CA GLU A 329 -5.74 10.61 23.41
C GLU A 329 -4.65 10.48 24.47
N LEU A 330 -3.41 10.06 24.13
CA LEU A 330 -2.34 9.96 25.10
C LEU A 330 -1.65 11.30 25.30
N ALA A 331 -1.48 11.73 26.55
CA ALA A 331 -0.77 12.96 26.90
C ALA A 331 0.76 12.79 26.79
N ASN A 332 1.49 13.88 26.55
CA ASN A 332 2.95 13.90 26.72
C ASN A 332 3.30 13.47 28.15
N GLY A 333 4.27 12.58 28.29
CA GLY A 333 4.64 12.12 29.62
C GLY A 333 5.45 10.83 29.64
N ILE A 334 5.64 10.36 30.85
CA ILE A 334 6.35 9.11 31.14
C ILE A 334 5.33 7.98 31.21
N TYR A 335 5.65 6.90 30.50
CA TYR A 335 4.90 5.67 30.49
C TYR A 335 5.80 4.47 30.83
N PHE A 336 5.17 3.35 31.16
CA PHE A 336 5.83 2.08 31.41
C PHE A 336 5.35 1.06 30.39
N ALA A 337 6.22 0.69 29.46
CA ALA A 337 6.01 -0.39 28.52
C ALA A 337 6.20 -1.72 29.26
N ARG A 338 5.16 -2.55 29.27
CA ARG A 338 5.13 -3.83 29.96
C ARG A 338 4.88 -4.94 28.96
N VAL A 339 5.71 -5.96 28.96
CA VAL A 339 5.49 -7.23 28.25
C VAL A 339 5.21 -8.31 29.29
N ALA A 340 4.17 -9.07 29.10
CA ALA A 340 3.83 -10.23 29.92
C ALA A 340 3.87 -11.49 29.06
N ALA A 341 4.54 -12.55 29.51
CA ALA A 341 4.65 -13.82 28.79
C ALA A 341 4.88 -14.98 29.75
N GLY A 342 4.11 -16.06 29.65
CA GLY A 342 4.31 -17.28 30.43
C GLY A 342 4.35 -17.04 31.94
N GLY A 343 3.53 -16.15 32.48
CA GLY A 343 3.48 -15.79 33.89
C GLY A 343 4.62 -14.86 34.35
N ARG A 344 5.49 -14.41 33.44
CA ARG A 344 6.58 -13.45 33.71
C ARG A 344 6.21 -12.09 33.19
N THR A 345 6.83 -11.04 33.72
CA THR A 345 6.61 -9.66 33.30
C THR A 345 7.94 -8.93 33.20
N ALA A 346 8.15 -8.21 32.10
CA ALA A 346 9.24 -7.26 31.92
C ALA A 346 8.67 -5.86 31.74
N VAL A 347 9.31 -4.84 32.30
CA VAL A 347 8.86 -3.45 32.27
C VAL A 347 10.01 -2.54 31.88
N ARG A 348 9.72 -1.54 31.03
CA ARG A 348 10.67 -0.51 30.62
C ARG A 348 10.03 0.87 30.61
N LYS A 349 10.73 1.84 31.18
CA LYS A 349 10.32 3.26 31.18
C LYS A 349 10.51 3.85 29.77
N VAL A 350 9.49 4.54 29.27
CA VAL A 350 9.49 5.23 27.98
C VAL A 350 8.89 6.63 28.12
N ALA A 351 9.26 7.55 27.24
CA ALA A 351 8.70 8.89 27.20
C ALA A 351 7.97 9.13 25.89
N LEU A 352 6.76 9.64 25.95
CA LEU A 352 5.98 10.12 24.79
C LEU A 352 6.12 11.63 24.69
N ILE A 353 6.53 12.12 23.54
CA ILE A 353 6.60 13.56 23.20
C ILE A 353 5.90 13.74 21.85
N LYS A 354 4.88 14.58 21.84
CA LYS A 354 4.15 14.98 20.62
C LYS A 354 4.75 16.22 20.01
#